data_53bf1855f139837a8cf95ee3ed8878df
#
_entry.id   53bf1855f139837a8cf95ee3ed8878df
#
_cell.length_a   1.000
_cell.length_b   1.000
_cell.length_c   1.000
_cell.angle_alpha   90.00
_cell.angle_beta   90.00
_cell.angle_gamma   90.00
#
_symmetry.space_group_name_H-M   'P 1'
#
loop_
_entity.id
_entity.type
_entity.pdbx_description
1 polymer ?
#
loop_
_entity_poly.entity_id
_entity_poly.type
_entity_poly.pdbx_seq_one_letter_code
_entity_poly.pdbx_strand_id
1 'polypeptide(L)'
;MTEDDIIKFDTADPLAAHRRHFELPTDTIYLNGNSLGPLSTASKHRVREVVESQWGNDLISSWNKHQWIDLPLTVGEKIAPLIGAAPGQVLCCDSVSVNLFKLLAAALANRASKRTVILSQQDNFPTDLYIAEGLINLLQEHGISAELRLVAAENLEEGIAQSPDVLLLTHVNFRTGAVHDMQRLTALAHDHNVPVIWDLSHSAGAMELALDDCKVDFAVGCGYKFLNGGPGAPAFLYVASQLQAKLQQPLQGWMGHRQPFAFEPEYAPDAGINQLQTGTPGVLSMSALDAALSCFEGLTTVQLREKSLALSTMFLSLLEEDLTCKSLTLVSPREPKQRGAQLSFSHSDAFPISQALIEAGVIVDFRAPDLIRLGFSPLFLSFDEVARSVAILRQILSEGRFRHERFSVRAKVT
;
A
#
# COMPACT_ATOMS: atom_id res chain seq x y z
N MET A 1 22.15 -17.28 16.52
CA MET A 1 21.20 -16.63 17.46
C MET A 1 20.56 -17.71 18.32
N THR A 2 20.54 -17.55 19.64
CA THR A 2 20.01 -18.54 20.59
C THR A 2 18.50 -18.29 20.85
N GLU A 3 17.81 -19.31 21.41
CA GLU A 3 16.43 -19.17 21.85
C GLU A 3 16.25 -18.05 22.90
N ASP A 4 17.21 -17.96 23.84
CA ASP A 4 17.25 -16.89 24.85
C ASP A 4 17.36 -15.48 24.22
N ASP A 5 18.05 -15.34 23.10
CA ASP A 5 18.15 -14.07 22.39
C ASP A 5 16.80 -13.70 21.76
N ILE A 6 16.07 -14.65 21.19
CA ILE A 6 14.74 -14.45 20.61
C ILE A 6 13.74 -14.00 21.68
N ILE A 7 13.73 -14.68 22.85
CA ILE A 7 12.88 -14.32 23.99
C ILE A 7 13.17 -12.89 24.45
N LYS A 8 14.45 -12.47 24.48
CA LYS A 8 14.80 -11.10 24.82
C LYS A 8 14.26 -10.08 23.82
N PHE A 9 14.30 -10.38 22.51
CA PHE A 9 13.72 -9.50 21.50
C PHE A 9 12.21 -9.33 21.67
N ASP A 10 11.46 -10.42 21.89
CA ASP A 10 10.02 -10.36 22.13
C ASP A 10 9.67 -9.66 23.44
N THR A 11 10.46 -9.85 24.50
CA THR A 11 10.25 -9.19 25.79
C THR A 11 10.54 -7.68 25.72
N ALA A 12 11.50 -7.29 24.91
CA ALA A 12 11.88 -5.88 24.71
C ALA A 12 11.03 -5.14 23.64
N ASP A 13 10.16 -5.86 22.91
CA ASP A 13 9.36 -5.30 21.83
C ASP A 13 8.28 -4.33 22.35
N PRO A 14 8.40 -3.02 22.10
CA PRO A 14 7.41 -2.05 22.55
C PRO A 14 6.04 -2.22 21.89
N LEU A 15 5.98 -2.93 20.75
CA LEU A 15 4.76 -3.18 19.98
C LEU A 15 4.14 -4.55 20.24
N ALA A 16 4.72 -5.40 21.11
CA ALA A 16 4.23 -6.75 21.37
C ALA A 16 2.73 -6.78 21.77
N ALA A 17 2.29 -5.79 22.56
CA ALA A 17 0.90 -5.70 23.01
C ALA A 17 -0.11 -5.43 21.88
N HIS A 18 0.32 -4.89 20.72
CA HIS A 18 -0.58 -4.57 19.59
C HIS A 18 -1.10 -5.82 18.88
N ARG A 19 -0.40 -6.97 18.96
CA ARG A 19 -0.86 -8.23 18.42
C ARG A 19 -2.29 -8.61 18.88
N ARG A 20 -2.67 -8.26 20.12
CA ARG A 20 -4.01 -8.52 20.69
C ARG A 20 -5.16 -7.88 19.90
N HIS A 21 -4.87 -6.89 19.06
CA HIS A 21 -5.87 -6.24 18.21
C HIS A 21 -6.25 -7.08 17.00
N PHE A 22 -5.57 -8.20 16.74
CA PHE A 22 -5.77 -9.04 15.55
C PHE A 22 -6.24 -10.44 15.90
N GLU A 23 -7.17 -10.95 15.09
CA GLU A 23 -7.65 -12.33 15.15
C GLU A 23 -6.89 -13.16 14.11
N LEU A 24 -5.79 -13.77 14.52
CA LEU A 24 -5.02 -14.67 13.68
C LEU A 24 -5.42 -16.13 14.00
N PRO A 25 -5.52 -17.02 12.97
CA PRO A 25 -5.77 -18.43 13.21
C PRO A 25 -4.67 -19.05 14.09
N THR A 26 -5.05 -20.01 14.92
CA THR A 26 -4.11 -20.76 15.75
C THR A 26 -3.06 -21.45 14.86
N ASP A 27 -1.83 -21.52 15.32
CA ASP A 27 -0.70 -22.18 14.63
C ASP A 27 -0.37 -21.60 13.25
N THR A 28 -0.77 -20.34 12.99
CA THR A 28 -0.48 -19.63 11.74
C THR A 28 0.54 -18.52 11.98
N ILE A 29 1.61 -18.53 11.18
CA ILE A 29 2.57 -17.42 11.07
C ILE A 29 2.23 -16.66 9.80
N TYR A 30 1.76 -15.42 9.94
CA TYR A 30 1.23 -14.65 8.82
C TYR A 30 2.24 -13.65 8.27
N LEU A 31 3.04 -14.06 7.30
CA LEU A 31 4.05 -13.25 6.62
C LEU A 31 3.55 -12.67 5.29
N ASN A 32 2.26 -12.31 5.22
CA ASN A 32 1.63 -11.80 4.00
C ASN A 32 0.81 -10.50 4.21
N GLY A 33 1.13 -9.72 5.24
CA GLY A 33 0.49 -8.42 5.51
C GLY A 33 0.73 -7.38 4.40
N ASN A 34 1.74 -7.58 3.57
CA ASN A 34 2.02 -6.79 2.36
C ASN A 34 1.05 -7.08 1.19
N SER A 35 0.20 -8.12 1.29
CA SER A 35 -0.86 -8.44 0.31
C SER A 35 -2.25 -8.21 0.88
N LEU A 36 -2.50 -8.64 2.11
CA LEU A 36 -3.74 -8.40 2.85
C LEU A 36 -3.44 -8.32 4.34
N GLY A 37 -3.91 -7.28 5.01
CA GLY A 37 -3.86 -7.20 6.47
C GLY A 37 -4.81 -8.21 7.14
N PRO A 38 -4.45 -8.77 8.30
CA PRO A 38 -5.32 -9.68 9.03
C PRO A 38 -6.53 -8.96 9.64
N LEU A 39 -7.55 -9.74 10.02
CA LEU A 39 -8.75 -9.20 10.66
C LEU A 39 -8.42 -8.56 12.00
N SER A 40 -8.73 -7.28 12.16
CA SER A 40 -8.71 -6.65 13.48
C SER A 40 -10.02 -6.91 14.23
N THR A 41 -9.93 -7.08 15.55
CA THR A 41 -11.08 -7.23 16.43
C THR A 41 -12.01 -6.00 16.32
N ALA A 42 -11.43 -4.81 16.22
CA ALA A 42 -12.19 -3.56 16.06
C ALA A 42 -13.01 -3.55 14.75
N SER A 43 -12.40 -3.97 13.62
CA SER A 43 -13.12 -4.05 12.33
C SER A 43 -14.27 -5.05 12.39
N LYS A 44 -14.07 -6.21 13.01
CA LYS A 44 -15.11 -7.22 13.19
C LYS A 44 -16.33 -6.67 13.95
N HIS A 45 -16.07 -6.00 15.06
CA HIS A 45 -17.14 -5.39 15.85
C HIS A 45 -17.85 -4.25 15.11
N ARG A 46 -17.07 -3.37 14.46
CA ARG A 46 -17.62 -2.23 13.73
C ARG A 46 -18.52 -2.64 12.56
N VAL A 47 -18.09 -3.63 11.76
CA VAL A 47 -18.91 -4.13 10.65
C VAL A 47 -20.21 -4.74 11.14
N ARG A 48 -20.17 -5.51 12.23
CA ARG A 48 -21.38 -6.05 12.86
C ARG A 48 -22.33 -4.95 13.33
N GLU A 49 -21.82 -3.95 14.03
CA GLU A 49 -22.59 -2.79 14.48
C GLU A 49 -23.25 -2.06 13.30
N VAL A 50 -22.48 -1.80 12.22
CA VAL A 50 -23.02 -1.13 11.03
C VAL A 50 -24.14 -1.95 10.40
N VAL A 51 -23.96 -3.27 10.27
CA VAL A 51 -24.98 -4.14 9.64
C VAL A 51 -26.21 -4.30 10.53
N GLU A 52 -26.02 -4.67 11.81
CA GLU A 52 -27.11 -5.09 12.70
C GLU A 52 -27.87 -3.89 13.26
N SER A 53 -27.20 -2.79 13.59
CA SER A 53 -27.78 -1.64 14.27
C SER A 53 -28.00 -0.46 13.34
N GLN A 54 -26.93 0.04 12.72
CA GLN A 54 -27.01 1.28 11.96
C GLN A 54 -27.85 1.08 10.69
N TRP A 55 -27.48 0.12 9.86
CA TRP A 55 -28.28 -0.19 8.66
C TRP A 55 -29.57 -0.93 9.02
N GLY A 56 -29.49 -1.96 9.88
CA GLY A 56 -30.64 -2.81 10.19
C GLY A 56 -31.78 -2.07 10.88
N ASN A 57 -31.49 -1.12 11.79
CA ASN A 57 -32.53 -0.42 12.58
C ASN A 57 -32.75 1.02 12.09
N ASP A 58 -31.67 1.76 11.79
CA ASP A 58 -31.77 3.20 11.51
C ASP A 58 -31.92 3.52 10.01
N LEU A 59 -31.71 2.53 9.14
CA LEU A 59 -31.96 2.62 7.68
C LEU A 59 -31.28 3.88 7.06
N ILE A 60 -32.04 4.66 6.31
CA ILE A 60 -31.55 5.88 5.62
C ILE A 60 -31.11 6.97 6.60
N SER A 61 -31.66 7.02 7.81
CA SER A 61 -31.27 8.02 8.80
C SER A 61 -29.83 7.87 9.28
N SER A 62 -29.20 6.71 9.03
CA SER A 62 -27.82 6.41 9.39
C SER A 62 -26.82 7.36 8.74
N TRP A 63 -27.13 7.91 7.58
CA TRP A 63 -26.25 8.90 6.92
C TRP A 63 -25.91 10.07 7.83
N ASN A 64 -26.89 10.61 8.54
CA ASN A 64 -26.71 11.70 9.49
C ASN A 64 -26.42 11.20 10.91
N LYS A 65 -27.21 10.23 11.39
CA LYS A 65 -27.12 9.74 12.77
C LYS A 65 -25.76 9.13 13.10
N HIS A 66 -25.17 8.43 12.15
CA HIS A 66 -23.89 7.74 12.30
C HIS A 66 -22.78 8.35 11.43
N GLN A 67 -23.01 9.55 10.91
CA GLN A 67 -22.03 10.33 10.15
C GLN A 67 -21.40 9.57 8.95
N TRP A 68 -22.18 8.70 8.29
CA TRP A 68 -21.68 7.97 7.13
C TRP A 68 -21.24 8.89 5.99
N ILE A 69 -21.86 10.08 5.91
CA ILE A 69 -21.51 11.08 4.91
C ILE A 69 -20.08 11.61 5.07
N ASP A 70 -19.58 11.66 6.31
CA ASP A 70 -18.27 12.22 6.64
C ASP A 70 -17.15 11.18 6.67
N LEU A 71 -17.49 9.87 6.55
CA LEU A 71 -16.51 8.79 6.63
C LEU A 71 -15.30 8.96 5.69
N PRO A 72 -15.45 9.39 4.41
CA PRO A 72 -14.32 9.58 3.52
C PRO A 72 -13.25 10.52 4.08
N LEU A 73 -13.67 11.62 4.68
CA LEU A 73 -12.77 12.59 5.32
C LEU A 73 -12.26 12.07 6.66
N THR A 74 -13.15 11.54 7.51
CA THR A 74 -12.78 11.03 8.84
C THR A 74 -11.70 9.95 8.74
N VAL A 75 -11.84 9.03 7.79
CA VAL A 75 -10.82 7.99 7.54
C VAL A 75 -9.54 8.60 6.96
N GLY A 76 -9.68 9.59 6.07
CA GLY A 76 -8.54 10.34 5.53
C GLY A 76 -7.72 11.02 6.63
N GLU A 77 -8.40 11.67 7.59
CA GLU A 77 -7.75 12.33 8.74
C GLU A 77 -7.00 11.35 9.67
N LYS A 78 -7.47 10.10 9.78
CA LYS A 78 -6.76 9.05 10.51
C LYS A 78 -5.54 8.51 9.76
N ILE A 79 -5.57 8.52 8.42
CA ILE A 79 -4.46 8.09 7.57
C ILE A 79 -3.39 9.19 7.49
N ALA A 80 -3.79 10.47 7.48
CA ALA A 80 -2.88 11.60 7.29
C ALA A 80 -1.61 11.54 8.17
N PRO A 81 -1.68 11.35 9.50
CA PRO A 81 -0.47 11.27 10.32
C PRO A 81 0.41 10.06 10.01
N LEU A 82 -0.14 8.95 9.47
CA LEU A 82 0.63 7.77 9.10
C LEU A 82 1.45 7.97 7.83
N ILE A 83 1.16 9.00 7.05
CA ILE A 83 1.87 9.34 5.82
C ILE A 83 2.58 10.70 5.89
N GLY A 84 2.57 11.35 7.05
CA GLY A 84 3.19 12.66 7.24
C GLY A 84 2.50 13.77 6.45
N ALA A 85 1.16 13.75 6.42
CA ALA A 85 0.32 14.75 5.80
C ALA A 85 -0.43 15.58 6.85
N ALA A 86 -0.65 16.87 6.56
CA ALA A 86 -1.47 17.74 7.39
C ALA A 86 -2.99 17.42 7.22
N PRO A 87 -3.84 17.85 8.18
CA PRO A 87 -5.28 17.73 8.04
C PRO A 87 -5.81 18.34 6.74
N GLY A 88 -6.86 17.74 6.16
CA GLY A 88 -7.51 18.20 4.93
C GLY A 88 -6.75 17.86 3.64
N GLN A 89 -5.68 17.07 3.70
CA GLN A 89 -4.91 16.67 2.52
C GLN A 89 -5.17 15.22 2.09
N VAL A 90 -5.86 14.42 2.88
CA VAL A 90 -6.12 12.99 2.61
C VAL A 90 -7.61 12.72 2.52
N LEU A 91 -8.00 12.00 1.48
CA LEU A 91 -9.37 11.53 1.28
C LEU A 91 -9.38 10.02 1.06
N CYS A 92 -10.22 9.32 1.80
CA CYS A 92 -10.42 7.89 1.61
C CYS A 92 -11.58 7.66 0.63
N CYS A 93 -11.29 7.14 -0.57
CA CYS A 93 -12.31 6.90 -1.59
C CYS A 93 -11.82 5.89 -2.64
N ASP A 94 -12.75 5.31 -3.35
CA ASP A 94 -12.54 4.47 -4.53
C ASP A 94 -11.46 3.38 -4.38
N SER A 95 -10.80 3.02 -5.46
CA SER A 95 -9.63 2.15 -5.52
C SER A 95 -8.39 2.94 -5.91
N VAL A 96 -7.18 2.37 -5.68
CA VAL A 96 -5.92 2.96 -6.15
C VAL A 96 -6.00 3.28 -7.65
N SER A 97 -6.53 2.37 -8.46
CA SER A 97 -6.65 2.54 -9.92
C SER A 97 -7.49 3.76 -10.30
N VAL A 98 -8.66 3.94 -9.66
CA VAL A 98 -9.54 5.11 -9.92
C VAL A 98 -8.89 6.39 -9.42
N ASN A 99 -8.27 6.36 -8.24
CA ASN A 99 -7.57 7.52 -7.68
C ASN A 99 -6.36 7.93 -8.52
N LEU A 100 -5.59 6.97 -9.04
CA LEU A 100 -4.50 7.25 -10.00
C LEU A 100 -5.01 7.93 -11.26
N PHE A 101 -6.12 7.44 -11.84
CA PHE A 101 -6.72 8.10 -13.01
C PHE A 101 -7.08 9.55 -12.72
N LYS A 102 -7.73 9.82 -11.57
CA LYS A 102 -8.09 11.19 -11.17
C LYS A 102 -6.85 12.09 -11.03
N LEU A 103 -5.83 11.60 -10.31
CA LEU A 103 -4.64 12.40 -10.03
C LEU A 103 -3.77 12.61 -11.28
N LEU A 104 -3.62 11.60 -12.14
CA LEU A 104 -2.94 11.75 -13.43
C LEU A 104 -3.66 12.77 -14.32
N ALA A 105 -4.98 12.66 -14.44
CA ALA A 105 -5.77 13.62 -15.21
C ALA A 105 -5.66 15.03 -14.62
N ALA A 106 -5.70 15.20 -13.30
CA ALA A 106 -5.55 16.48 -12.63
C ALA A 106 -4.14 17.08 -12.81
N ALA A 107 -3.10 16.27 -12.73
CA ALA A 107 -1.71 16.70 -12.94
C ALA A 107 -1.48 17.20 -14.37
N LEU A 108 -2.18 16.62 -15.35
CA LEU A 108 -2.07 16.98 -16.77
C LEU A 108 -3.01 18.11 -17.21
N ALA A 109 -4.11 18.37 -16.49
CA ALA A 109 -5.18 19.28 -16.91
C ALA A 109 -4.70 20.74 -17.17
N ASN A 110 -3.72 21.22 -16.43
CA ASN A 110 -3.22 22.60 -16.49
C ASN A 110 -1.96 22.77 -17.36
N ARG A 111 -1.61 21.77 -18.16
CA ARG A 111 -0.40 21.82 -18.97
C ARG A 111 -0.69 22.27 -20.41
N ALA A 112 0.03 23.30 -20.84
CA ALA A 112 -0.08 23.86 -22.21
C ALA A 112 0.82 23.12 -23.22
N SER A 113 1.29 21.92 -22.90
CA SER A 113 2.20 21.15 -23.77
C SER A 113 1.47 20.59 -24.99
N LYS A 114 2.10 20.69 -26.18
CA LYS A 114 1.62 19.99 -27.38
C LYS A 114 1.87 18.49 -27.36
N ARG A 115 2.67 18.01 -26.42
CA ARG A 115 3.01 16.60 -26.20
C ARG A 115 2.98 16.32 -24.71
N THR A 116 2.22 15.32 -24.31
CA THR A 116 2.10 14.87 -22.93
C THR A 116 2.99 13.66 -22.69
N VAL A 117 3.84 13.72 -21.67
CA VAL A 117 4.73 12.60 -21.28
C VAL A 117 4.49 12.25 -19.83
N ILE A 118 4.05 11.02 -19.57
CA ILE A 118 4.05 10.41 -18.25
C ILE A 118 5.33 9.58 -18.14
N LEU A 119 6.19 9.89 -17.17
CA LEU A 119 7.40 9.11 -16.87
C LEU A 119 7.11 8.15 -15.73
N SER A 120 7.51 6.89 -15.89
CA SER A 120 7.47 5.89 -14.83
C SER A 120 8.62 4.88 -14.94
N GLN A 121 8.73 4.01 -13.93
CA GLN A 121 9.71 2.92 -13.92
C GLN A 121 9.15 1.68 -14.62
N GLN A 122 10.00 0.93 -15.34
CA GLN A 122 9.60 -0.25 -16.13
C GLN A 122 8.97 -1.37 -15.27
N ASP A 123 9.46 -1.55 -14.05
CA ASP A 123 8.98 -2.55 -13.10
C ASP A 123 8.08 -1.94 -12.00
N ASN A 124 7.45 -0.79 -12.28
CA ASN A 124 6.37 -0.25 -11.45
C ASN A 124 5.21 -1.25 -11.38
N PHE A 125 4.31 -1.07 -10.41
CA PHE A 125 3.16 -1.96 -10.29
C PHE A 125 2.32 -1.95 -11.56
N PRO A 126 1.99 -3.13 -12.14
CA PRO A 126 1.39 -3.18 -13.48
C PRO A 126 0.10 -2.36 -13.63
N THR A 127 -0.75 -2.32 -12.59
CA THR A 127 -1.99 -1.53 -12.64
C THR A 127 -1.73 -0.03 -12.79
N ASP A 128 -0.69 0.50 -12.16
CA ASP A 128 -0.33 1.91 -12.28
C ASP A 128 0.04 2.26 -13.72
N LEU A 129 0.81 1.37 -14.35
CA LEU A 129 1.18 1.50 -15.76
C LEU A 129 -0.04 1.36 -16.68
N TYR A 130 -0.95 0.38 -16.42
CA TYR A 130 -2.17 0.20 -17.22
C TYR A 130 -3.10 1.41 -17.15
N ILE A 131 -3.26 2.03 -15.98
CA ILE A 131 -4.07 3.25 -15.83
C ILE A 131 -3.43 4.42 -16.57
N ALA A 132 -2.10 4.58 -16.46
CA ALA A 132 -1.37 5.60 -17.21
C ALA A 132 -1.49 5.39 -18.72
N GLU A 133 -1.30 4.15 -19.20
CA GLU A 133 -1.45 3.78 -20.61
C GLU A 133 -2.88 4.02 -21.12
N GLY A 134 -3.90 3.65 -20.32
CA GLY A 134 -5.30 3.91 -20.67
C GLY A 134 -5.60 5.40 -20.84
N LEU A 135 -5.05 6.25 -19.98
CA LEU A 135 -5.17 7.70 -20.10
C LEU A 135 -4.42 8.23 -21.34
N ILE A 136 -3.21 7.74 -21.61
CA ILE A 136 -2.45 8.09 -22.82
C ILE A 136 -3.23 7.74 -24.07
N ASN A 137 -3.82 6.53 -24.16
CA ASN A 137 -4.62 6.11 -25.30
C ASN A 137 -5.83 7.04 -25.50
N LEU A 138 -6.53 7.39 -24.42
CA LEU A 138 -7.66 8.34 -24.48
C LEU A 138 -7.23 9.70 -25.04
N LEU A 139 -6.09 10.25 -24.59
CA LEU A 139 -5.56 11.51 -25.08
C LEU A 139 -5.20 11.44 -26.57
N GLN A 140 -4.58 10.34 -27.01
CA GLN A 140 -4.21 10.12 -28.41
C GLN A 140 -5.45 10.01 -29.33
N GLU A 141 -6.51 9.34 -28.89
CA GLU A 141 -7.79 9.27 -29.61
C GLU A 141 -8.43 10.65 -29.82
N HIS A 142 -8.15 11.60 -28.93
CA HIS A 142 -8.59 13.00 -29.03
C HIS A 142 -7.58 13.93 -29.73
N GLY A 143 -6.56 13.37 -30.39
CA GLY A 143 -5.58 14.10 -31.18
C GLY A 143 -4.47 14.77 -30.37
N ILE A 144 -4.34 14.45 -29.10
CA ILE A 144 -3.25 14.94 -28.25
C ILE A 144 -2.07 13.99 -28.38
N SER A 145 -0.89 14.51 -28.72
CA SER A 145 0.34 13.71 -28.70
C SER A 145 0.67 13.34 -27.26
N ALA A 146 0.62 12.07 -26.92
CA ALA A 146 0.84 11.58 -25.57
C ALA A 146 1.71 10.31 -25.55
N GLU A 147 2.51 10.13 -24.50
CA GLU A 147 3.48 9.03 -24.36
C GLU A 147 3.56 8.58 -22.88
N LEU A 148 3.52 7.27 -22.65
CA LEU A 148 3.98 6.66 -21.41
C LEU A 148 5.45 6.23 -21.61
N ARG A 149 6.36 6.94 -20.94
CA ARG A 149 7.80 6.66 -21.01
C ARG A 149 8.23 5.81 -19.82
N LEU A 150 8.74 4.62 -20.10
CA LEU A 150 9.21 3.69 -19.09
C LEU A 150 10.75 3.61 -19.12
N VAL A 151 11.37 3.81 -17.98
CA VAL A 151 12.84 3.74 -17.82
C VAL A 151 13.22 2.73 -16.72
N ALA A 152 14.42 2.20 -16.78
CA ALA A 152 14.98 1.42 -15.69
C ALA A 152 15.24 2.31 -14.45
N ALA A 153 15.28 1.72 -13.26
CA ALA A 153 15.46 2.47 -12.02
C ALA A 153 16.70 3.36 -12.01
N GLU A 154 17.79 2.88 -12.55
CA GLU A 154 19.06 3.60 -12.70
C GLU A 154 19.02 4.81 -13.65
N ASN A 155 18.02 4.86 -14.54
CA ASN A 155 17.86 5.93 -15.54
C ASN A 155 16.74 6.92 -15.15
N LEU A 156 16.14 6.80 -13.95
CA LEU A 156 15.06 7.69 -13.52
C LEU A 156 15.49 9.16 -13.49
N GLU A 157 16.67 9.47 -12.97
CA GLU A 157 17.18 10.85 -12.89
C GLU A 157 17.37 11.47 -14.28
N GLU A 158 17.92 10.69 -15.21
CA GLU A 158 18.05 11.13 -16.61
C GLU A 158 16.67 11.36 -17.26
N GLY A 159 15.72 10.46 -16.98
CA GLY A 159 14.34 10.62 -17.46
C GLY A 159 13.64 11.87 -16.91
N ILE A 160 13.85 12.18 -15.63
CA ILE A 160 13.30 13.39 -14.98
C ILE A 160 13.94 14.66 -15.59
N ALA A 161 15.24 14.64 -15.86
CA ALA A 161 15.97 15.77 -16.46
C ALA A 161 15.43 16.13 -17.87
N GLN A 162 14.70 15.23 -18.54
CA GLN A 162 14.02 15.51 -19.80
C GLN A 162 12.68 16.24 -19.63
N SER A 163 12.33 16.64 -18.41
CA SER A 163 11.14 17.41 -18.06
C SER A 163 9.84 16.77 -18.59
N PRO A 164 9.48 15.54 -18.17
CA PRO A 164 8.17 14.94 -18.46
C PRO A 164 7.05 15.80 -17.83
N ASP A 165 5.81 15.59 -18.24
CA ASP A 165 4.67 16.33 -17.68
C ASP A 165 4.23 15.84 -16.31
N VAL A 166 4.49 14.56 -15.98
CA VAL A 166 4.26 13.99 -14.65
C VAL A 166 5.19 12.81 -14.42
N LEU A 167 5.66 12.65 -13.19
CA LEU A 167 6.39 11.47 -12.71
C LEU A 167 5.45 10.61 -11.86
N LEU A 168 5.27 9.34 -12.24
CA LEU A 168 4.49 8.34 -11.50
C LEU A 168 5.40 7.25 -10.97
N LEU A 169 5.52 7.10 -9.66
CA LEU A 169 6.37 6.09 -9.02
C LEU A 169 5.68 5.38 -7.86
N THR A 170 5.97 4.10 -7.70
CA THR A 170 5.67 3.37 -6.46
C THR A 170 6.82 3.55 -5.46
N HIS A 171 6.54 3.99 -4.24
CA HIS A 171 7.56 4.24 -3.21
C HIS A 171 8.34 2.97 -2.84
N VAL A 172 7.64 1.85 -2.65
CA VAL A 172 8.24 0.53 -2.38
C VAL A 172 7.88 -0.42 -3.51
N ASN A 173 8.88 -0.90 -4.23
CA ASN A 173 8.68 -1.85 -5.32
C ASN A 173 8.02 -3.15 -4.82
N PHE A 174 6.89 -3.53 -5.41
CA PHE A 174 6.08 -4.66 -4.97
C PHE A 174 6.76 -6.03 -5.13
N ARG A 175 7.74 -6.15 -6.05
CA ARG A 175 8.48 -7.40 -6.30
C ARG A 175 9.70 -7.51 -5.41
N THR A 176 10.51 -6.47 -5.38
CA THR A 176 11.82 -6.49 -4.73
C THR A 176 11.79 -5.95 -3.31
N GLY A 177 10.79 -5.15 -2.96
CA GLY A 177 10.79 -4.40 -1.71
C GLY A 177 11.78 -3.22 -1.69
N ALA A 178 12.42 -2.90 -2.82
CA ALA A 178 13.31 -1.75 -2.91
C ALA A 178 12.55 -0.44 -2.69
N VAL A 179 13.18 0.49 -1.98
CA VAL A 179 12.60 1.79 -1.61
C VAL A 179 13.26 2.89 -2.41
N HIS A 180 12.47 3.77 -3.01
CA HIS A 180 12.96 5.01 -3.60
C HIS A 180 13.20 6.07 -2.53
N ASP A 181 14.23 6.89 -2.73
CA ASP A 181 14.44 8.12 -1.96
C ASP A 181 13.42 9.17 -2.43
N MET A 182 12.27 9.21 -1.73
CA MET A 182 11.14 10.09 -2.05
C MET A 182 11.54 11.56 -2.02
N GLN A 183 12.27 11.99 -0.99
CA GLN A 183 12.68 13.38 -0.84
C GLN A 183 13.55 13.81 -2.02
N ARG A 184 14.55 13.01 -2.35
CA ARG A 184 15.50 13.31 -3.44
C ARG A 184 14.84 13.33 -4.81
N LEU A 185 14.03 12.30 -5.12
CA LEU A 185 13.38 12.22 -6.43
C LEU A 185 12.29 13.28 -6.61
N THR A 186 11.54 13.61 -5.55
CA THR A 186 10.56 14.71 -5.59
C THR A 186 11.26 16.05 -5.81
N ALA A 187 12.34 16.33 -5.06
CA ALA A 187 13.10 17.58 -5.24
C ALA A 187 13.67 17.69 -6.67
N LEU A 188 14.27 16.62 -7.19
CA LEU A 188 14.78 16.59 -8.56
C LEU A 188 13.68 16.83 -9.59
N ALA A 189 12.51 16.22 -9.42
CA ALA A 189 11.37 16.46 -10.32
C ALA A 189 10.91 17.92 -10.28
N HIS A 190 10.85 18.52 -9.10
CA HIS A 190 10.47 19.93 -8.93
C HIS A 190 11.49 20.90 -9.55
N ASP A 191 12.79 20.61 -9.47
CA ASP A 191 13.83 21.38 -10.15
C ASP A 191 13.61 21.44 -11.68
N HIS A 192 12.93 20.43 -12.22
CA HIS A 192 12.52 20.34 -13.62
C HIS A 192 11.04 20.74 -13.87
N ASN A 193 10.34 21.28 -12.86
CA ASN A 193 8.90 21.62 -12.90
C ASN A 193 7.99 20.43 -13.21
N VAL A 194 8.35 19.23 -12.76
CA VAL A 194 7.60 18.00 -12.94
C VAL A 194 6.85 17.66 -11.65
N PRO A 195 5.49 17.61 -11.65
CA PRO A 195 4.74 17.11 -10.50
C PRO A 195 4.92 15.61 -10.34
N VAL A 196 4.82 15.16 -9.09
CA VAL A 196 5.07 13.75 -8.72
C VAL A 196 3.82 13.13 -8.12
N ILE A 197 3.50 11.91 -8.55
CA ILE A 197 2.48 11.04 -7.96
C ILE A 197 3.18 9.81 -7.37
N TRP A 198 3.01 9.58 -6.07
CA TRP A 198 3.55 8.42 -5.37
C TRP A 198 2.46 7.38 -5.08
N ASP A 199 2.67 6.10 -5.42
CA ASP A 199 1.91 4.99 -4.86
C ASP A 199 2.56 4.50 -3.56
N LEU A 200 1.82 4.59 -2.46
CA LEU A 200 2.22 4.25 -1.10
C LEU A 200 1.67 2.89 -0.64
N SER A 201 1.11 2.09 -1.54
CA SER A 201 0.41 0.84 -1.20
C SER A 201 1.26 -0.17 -0.42
N HIS A 202 2.58 -0.13 -0.53
CA HIS A 202 3.53 -0.96 0.22
C HIS A 202 4.27 -0.19 1.32
N SER A 203 3.93 1.07 1.55
CA SER A 203 4.61 1.95 2.53
C SER A 203 3.72 2.35 3.69
N ALA A 204 2.48 2.79 3.39
CA ALA A 204 1.54 3.30 4.39
C ALA A 204 1.23 2.24 5.44
N GLY A 205 1.43 2.57 6.73
CA GLY A 205 1.24 1.67 7.86
C GLY A 205 2.43 0.76 8.22
N ALA A 206 3.54 0.83 7.47
CA ALA A 206 4.72 0.00 7.74
C ALA A 206 6.05 0.76 7.65
N MET A 207 6.03 1.99 7.15
CA MET A 207 7.22 2.81 6.95
C MET A 207 7.03 4.21 7.51
N GLU A 208 8.12 4.86 7.82
CA GLU A 208 8.15 6.29 8.09
C GLU A 208 7.96 7.05 6.77
N LEU A 209 6.92 7.87 6.71
CA LEU A 209 6.55 8.72 5.59
C LEU A 209 6.41 10.16 6.06
N ALA A 210 6.79 11.11 5.23
CA ALA A 210 6.76 12.54 5.52
C ALA A 210 6.42 13.32 4.23
N LEU A 211 5.17 13.15 3.73
CA LEU A 211 4.78 13.69 2.42
C LEU A 211 4.92 15.21 2.35
N ASP A 212 4.49 15.93 3.40
CA ASP A 212 4.58 17.39 3.45
C ASP A 212 6.03 17.87 3.49
N ASP A 213 6.89 17.23 4.30
CA ASP A 213 8.31 17.57 4.37
C ASP A 213 9.05 17.27 3.05
N CYS A 214 8.68 16.19 2.38
CA CYS A 214 9.17 15.85 1.05
C CYS A 214 8.55 16.68 -0.07
N LYS A 215 7.59 17.57 0.25
CA LYS A 215 6.85 18.41 -0.70
C LYS A 215 6.16 17.62 -1.82
N VAL A 216 5.64 16.44 -1.50
CA VAL A 216 4.93 15.60 -2.46
C VAL A 216 3.70 16.31 -2.98
N ASP A 217 3.45 16.24 -4.29
CA ASP A 217 2.27 16.85 -4.92
C ASP A 217 1.02 16.01 -4.73
N PHE A 218 1.14 14.73 -5.07
CA PHE A 218 0.06 13.76 -5.06
C PHE A 218 0.54 12.40 -4.56
N ALA A 219 -0.35 11.67 -3.89
CA ALA A 219 -0.11 10.26 -3.58
C ALA A 219 -1.40 9.46 -3.57
N VAL A 220 -1.27 8.14 -3.71
CA VAL A 220 -2.33 7.15 -3.53
C VAL A 220 -1.83 6.03 -2.64
N GLY A 221 -2.75 5.27 -2.06
CA GLY A 221 -2.41 4.03 -1.37
C GLY A 221 -3.64 3.21 -1.06
N CYS A 222 -3.47 1.92 -0.80
CA CYS A 222 -4.59 1.02 -0.52
C CYS A 222 -4.83 0.84 0.98
N GLY A 223 -6.09 0.65 1.37
CA GLY A 223 -6.48 0.44 2.77
C GLY A 223 -6.36 -1.01 3.25
N TYR A 224 -6.22 -1.99 2.37
CA TYR A 224 -6.35 -3.41 2.71
C TYR A 224 -5.04 -4.14 3.06
N LYS A 225 -3.87 -3.55 2.80
CA LYS A 225 -2.56 -4.14 3.13
C LYS A 225 -2.15 -3.80 4.57
N PHE A 226 -1.05 -3.08 4.77
CA PHE A 226 -0.54 -2.73 6.09
C PHE A 226 -1.47 -1.83 6.93
N LEU A 227 -2.45 -1.15 6.32
CA LEU A 227 -3.50 -0.43 7.04
C LEU A 227 -4.61 -1.34 7.59
N ASN A 228 -4.59 -2.63 7.28
CA ASN A 228 -5.43 -3.70 7.84
C ASN A 228 -6.95 -3.52 7.67
N GLY A 229 -7.40 -2.73 6.69
CA GLY A 229 -8.81 -2.44 6.47
C GLY A 229 -9.64 -3.62 5.94
N GLY A 230 -9.00 -4.75 5.62
CA GLY A 230 -9.65 -5.96 5.15
C GLY A 230 -9.96 -6.00 3.65
N PRO A 231 -10.53 -7.10 3.16
CA PRO A 231 -10.82 -7.29 1.75
C PRO A 231 -11.83 -6.27 1.23
N GLY A 232 -11.48 -5.59 0.12
CA GLY A 232 -12.32 -4.55 -0.46
C GLY A 232 -12.26 -3.21 0.27
N ALA A 233 -11.35 -3.01 1.23
CA ALA A 233 -11.13 -1.71 1.84
C ALA A 233 -10.81 -0.67 0.76
N PRO A 234 -11.39 0.55 0.87
CA PRO A 234 -11.14 1.61 -0.08
C PRO A 234 -9.68 2.04 -0.06
N ALA A 235 -9.28 2.69 -1.14
CA ALA A 235 -8.01 3.38 -1.23
C ALA A 235 -8.11 4.76 -0.56
N PHE A 236 -6.95 5.42 -0.45
CA PHE A 236 -6.87 6.84 -0.14
C PHE A 236 -6.08 7.56 -1.22
N LEU A 237 -6.30 8.86 -1.31
CA LEU A 237 -5.47 9.77 -2.07
C LEU A 237 -5.03 10.95 -1.19
N TYR A 238 -3.88 11.51 -1.52
CA TYR A 238 -3.33 12.72 -0.93
C TYR A 238 -3.13 13.77 -2.01
N VAL A 239 -3.46 15.00 -1.69
CA VAL A 239 -3.17 16.18 -2.53
C VAL A 239 -2.62 17.29 -1.64
N ALA A 240 -1.45 17.79 -2.00
CA ALA A 240 -0.84 18.93 -1.31
C ALA A 240 -1.80 20.13 -1.29
N SER A 241 -1.93 20.79 -0.15
CA SER A 241 -2.95 21.82 0.09
C SER A 241 -2.92 22.96 -0.95
N GLN A 242 -1.72 23.37 -1.39
CA GLN A 242 -1.54 24.42 -2.38
C GLN A 242 -2.06 24.06 -3.80
N LEU A 243 -2.29 22.77 -4.07
CA LEU A 243 -2.79 22.30 -5.37
C LEU A 243 -4.31 22.15 -5.38
N GLN A 244 -4.96 21.98 -4.22
CA GLN A 244 -6.37 21.63 -4.14
C GLN A 244 -7.31 22.67 -4.83
N ALA A 245 -7.02 23.96 -4.68
CA ALA A 245 -7.83 25.02 -5.28
C ALA A 245 -7.78 25.06 -6.83
N LYS A 246 -6.81 24.37 -7.42
CA LYS A 246 -6.58 24.34 -8.88
C LYS A 246 -6.86 22.98 -9.49
N LEU A 247 -7.33 22.02 -8.70
CA LEU A 247 -7.62 20.69 -9.18
C LEU A 247 -8.70 20.71 -10.26
N GLN A 248 -8.46 19.95 -11.31
CA GLN A 248 -9.44 19.64 -12.34
C GLN A 248 -9.32 18.15 -12.66
N GLN A 249 -10.35 17.40 -12.41
CA GLN A 249 -10.38 15.96 -12.70
C GLN A 249 -11.67 15.57 -13.41
N PRO A 250 -11.64 14.59 -14.34
CA PRO A 250 -12.76 14.34 -15.25
C PRO A 250 -13.89 13.51 -14.63
N LEU A 251 -13.65 12.79 -13.53
CA LEU A 251 -14.67 11.95 -12.87
C LEU A 251 -15.52 12.80 -11.92
N GLN A 252 -16.23 13.79 -12.49
CA GLN A 252 -17.11 14.70 -11.76
C GLN A 252 -18.34 13.94 -11.27
N GLY A 253 -18.36 13.61 -9.98
CA GLY A 253 -19.48 12.91 -9.37
C GLY A 253 -20.27 13.77 -8.39
N TRP A 254 -21.49 13.38 -8.09
CA TRP A 254 -22.40 14.15 -7.26
C TRP A 254 -21.88 14.40 -5.83
N MET A 255 -21.09 13.45 -5.26
CA MET A 255 -20.47 13.60 -3.93
C MET A 255 -19.31 14.60 -3.91
N GLY A 256 -18.72 14.92 -5.05
CA GLY A 256 -17.71 15.96 -5.18
C GLY A 256 -18.29 17.35 -5.47
N HIS A 257 -19.61 17.47 -5.57
CA HIS A 257 -20.29 18.74 -5.75
C HIS A 257 -20.35 19.52 -4.44
N ARG A 258 -20.18 20.87 -4.48
CA ARG A 258 -20.24 21.74 -3.29
C ARG A 258 -21.54 21.66 -2.50
N GLN A 259 -22.63 21.24 -3.14
CA GLN A 259 -23.95 21.04 -2.54
C GLN A 259 -24.59 19.77 -3.10
N PRO A 260 -24.09 18.57 -2.68
CA PRO A 260 -24.46 17.31 -3.32
C PRO A 260 -25.96 17.00 -3.25
N PHE A 261 -26.65 17.45 -2.22
CA PHE A 261 -28.08 17.22 -2.04
C PHE A 261 -29.00 18.29 -2.63
N ALA A 262 -28.45 19.33 -3.26
CA ALA A 262 -29.23 20.30 -4.04
C ALA A 262 -29.64 19.73 -5.40
N PHE A 263 -28.93 18.69 -5.89
CA PHE A 263 -29.18 18.02 -7.18
C PHE A 263 -29.24 18.99 -8.35
N GLU A 264 -28.39 20.02 -8.31
CA GLU A 264 -28.28 20.99 -9.37
C GLU A 264 -27.77 20.33 -10.66
N PRO A 265 -28.30 20.73 -11.86
CA PRO A 265 -27.89 20.12 -13.12
C PRO A 265 -26.47 20.50 -13.56
N GLU A 266 -25.97 21.63 -13.07
CA GLU A 266 -24.61 22.11 -13.37
C GLU A 266 -23.66 21.66 -12.27
N TYR A 267 -22.55 21.05 -12.67
CA TYR A 267 -21.52 20.65 -11.71
C TYR A 267 -20.71 21.84 -11.22
N ALA A 268 -20.69 22.01 -9.91
CA ALA A 268 -19.82 22.96 -9.24
C ALA A 268 -18.99 22.19 -8.18
N PRO A 269 -17.66 22.09 -8.36
CA PRO A 269 -16.82 21.31 -7.46
C PRO A 269 -16.85 21.87 -6.03
N ASP A 270 -16.74 20.98 -5.04
CA ASP A 270 -16.50 21.37 -3.65
C ASP A 270 -15.11 22.01 -3.50
N ALA A 271 -14.92 22.73 -2.41
CA ALA A 271 -13.62 23.27 -2.08
C ALA A 271 -12.71 22.15 -1.49
N GLY A 272 -11.42 22.29 -1.73
CA GLY A 272 -10.45 21.37 -1.15
C GLY A 272 -10.53 19.96 -1.74
N ILE A 273 -10.17 18.96 -0.90
CA ILE A 273 -9.99 17.57 -1.35
C ILE A 273 -11.31 16.86 -1.66
N ASN A 274 -12.43 17.32 -1.11
CA ASN A 274 -13.74 16.71 -1.30
C ASN A 274 -14.19 16.63 -2.77
N GLN A 275 -13.75 17.56 -3.62
CA GLN A 275 -14.03 17.53 -5.05
C GLN A 275 -13.55 16.25 -5.76
N LEU A 276 -12.70 15.45 -5.09
CA LEU A 276 -12.23 14.19 -5.61
C LEU A 276 -13.13 13.00 -5.26
N GLN A 277 -14.21 13.21 -4.49
CA GLN A 277 -15.26 12.21 -4.34
C GLN A 277 -16.05 12.10 -5.64
N THR A 278 -16.43 10.86 -6.00
CA THR A 278 -17.29 10.62 -7.18
C THR A 278 -18.70 10.23 -6.76
N GLY A 279 -18.89 9.03 -6.33
CA GLY A 279 -20.19 8.48 -5.94
C GLY A 279 -20.31 8.23 -4.45
N THR A 280 -21.42 7.60 -4.07
CA THR A 280 -21.70 7.18 -2.72
C THR A 280 -20.58 6.29 -2.17
N PRO A 281 -20.02 6.59 -1.01
CA PRO A 281 -18.92 5.79 -0.44
C PRO A 281 -19.41 4.38 -0.02
N GLY A 282 -18.51 3.39 -0.10
CA GLY A 282 -18.74 2.03 0.36
C GLY A 282 -18.70 1.95 1.89
N VAL A 283 -19.82 2.26 2.55
CA VAL A 283 -19.89 2.44 4.02
C VAL A 283 -19.37 1.24 4.79
N LEU A 284 -19.69 0.00 4.40
CA LEU A 284 -19.25 -1.20 5.14
C LEU A 284 -17.73 -1.36 5.13
N SER A 285 -17.12 -1.28 3.94
CA SER A 285 -15.68 -1.45 3.81
C SER A 285 -14.90 -0.27 4.41
N MET A 286 -15.45 0.94 4.30
CA MET A 286 -14.87 2.14 4.89
C MET A 286 -14.95 2.11 6.42
N SER A 287 -16.05 1.65 6.99
CA SER A 287 -16.19 1.46 8.44
C SER A 287 -15.24 0.38 8.98
N ALA A 288 -14.97 -0.67 8.19
CA ALA A 288 -13.97 -1.66 8.56
C ALA A 288 -12.56 -1.04 8.62
N LEU A 289 -12.19 -0.24 7.62
CA LEU A 289 -10.92 0.47 7.59
C LEU A 289 -10.83 1.51 8.71
N ASP A 290 -11.89 2.29 8.93
CA ASP A 290 -11.97 3.27 10.02
C ASP A 290 -11.62 2.65 11.37
N ALA A 291 -12.20 1.48 11.66
CA ALA A 291 -11.95 0.75 12.89
C ALA A 291 -10.55 0.12 12.93
N ALA A 292 -10.03 -0.40 11.79
CA ALA A 292 -8.69 -0.97 11.71
C ALA A 292 -7.60 0.05 12.05
N LEU A 293 -7.80 1.31 11.68
CA LEU A 293 -6.85 2.38 11.94
C LEU A 293 -6.65 2.65 13.43
N SER A 294 -7.57 2.24 14.31
CA SER A 294 -7.37 2.29 15.76
C SER A 294 -6.17 1.47 16.24
N CYS A 295 -5.72 0.47 15.47
CA CYS A 295 -4.52 -0.30 15.80
C CYS A 295 -3.22 0.54 15.77
N PHE A 296 -3.26 1.74 15.20
CA PHE A 296 -2.13 2.66 15.11
C PHE A 296 -2.17 3.76 16.20
N GLU A 297 -3.22 3.85 17.00
CA GLU A 297 -3.36 4.88 18.02
C GLU A 297 -2.20 4.82 19.03
N GLY A 298 -1.59 5.99 19.29
CA GLY A 298 -0.46 6.11 20.19
C GLY A 298 0.88 5.64 19.63
N LEU A 299 0.94 5.19 18.38
CA LEU A 299 2.17 4.77 17.71
C LEU A 299 2.72 5.87 16.80
N THR A 300 4.04 5.85 16.66
CA THR A 300 4.75 6.64 15.66
C THR A 300 5.14 5.76 14.46
N THR A 301 5.24 6.35 13.29
CA THR A 301 5.71 5.64 12.09
C THR A 301 7.16 5.18 12.23
N VAL A 302 7.96 5.86 13.06
CA VAL A 302 9.32 5.44 13.42
C VAL A 302 9.32 4.09 14.13
N GLN A 303 8.46 3.91 15.15
CA GLN A 303 8.35 2.62 15.87
C GLN A 303 7.93 1.48 14.94
N LEU A 304 6.97 1.74 14.03
CA LEU A 304 6.55 0.77 13.02
C LEU A 304 7.74 0.38 12.13
N ARG A 305 8.49 1.38 11.66
CA ARG A 305 9.65 1.18 10.80
C ARG A 305 10.76 0.38 11.49
N GLU A 306 11.14 0.78 12.69
CA GLU A 306 12.17 0.10 13.48
C GLU A 306 11.85 -1.39 13.67
N LYS A 307 10.62 -1.72 14.09
CA LYS A 307 10.24 -3.11 14.28
C LYS A 307 10.20 -3.91 12.97
N SER A 308 9.65 -3.37 11.88
CA SER A 308 9.61 -4.08 10.60
C SER A 308 11.02 -4.38 10.07
N LEU A 309 11.96 -3.46 10.28
CA LEU A 309 13.38 -3.67 9.95
C LEU A 309 14.05 -4.70 10.85
N ALA A 310 13.78 -4.66 12.15
CA ALA A 310 14.35 -5.62 13.10
C ALA A 310 13.89 -7.06 12.77
N LEU A 311 12.59 -7.27 12.52
CA LEU A 311 12.02 -8.55 12.10
C LEU A 311 12.65 -9.07 10.81
N SER A 312 12.72 -8.23 9.76
CA SER A 312 13.29 -8.62 8.46
C SER A 312 14.80 -8.84 8.52
N THR A 313 15.53 -8.10 9.35
CA THR A 313 16.97 -8.28 9.57
C THR A 313 17.24 -9.57 10.32
N MET A 314 16.45 -9.89 11.35
CA MET A 314 16.54 -11.16 12.07
C MET A 314 16.29 -12.35 11.13
N PHE A 315 15.25 -12.28 10.28
CA PHE A 315 14.98 -13.31 9.28
C PHE A 315 16.20 -13.56 8.39
N LEU A 316 16.82 -12.51 7.84
CA LEU A 316 18.03 -12.63 7.01
C LEU A 316 19.20 -13.25 7.78
N SER A 317 19.46 -12.77 9.00
CA SER A 317 20.57 -13.29 9.82
C SER A 317 20.40 -14.77 10.11
N LEU A 318 19.21 -15.20 10.50
CA LEU A 318 18.91 -16.61 10.75
C LEU A 318 19.03 -17.44 9.47
N LEU A 319 18.57 -16.94 8.33
CA LEU A 319 18.62 -17.67 7.06
C LEU A 319 20.06 -17.91 6.59
N GLU A 320 20.95 -16.94 6.77
CA GLU A 320 22.35 -16.98 6.32
C GLU A 320 23.24 -17.94 7.13
N GLU A 321 22.83 -18.27 8.35
CA GLU A 321 23.55 -19.23 9.18
C GLU A 321 23.47 -20.68 8.64
N ASP A 322 22.56 -20.96 7.67
CA ASP A 322 22.32 -22.32 7.19
C ASP A 322 22.65 -22.49 5.70
N LEU A 323 23.48 -23.50 5.43
CA LEU A 323 23.91 -23.84 4.07
C LEU A 323 22.78 -24.37 3.19
N THR A 324 21.70 -24.94 3.78
CA THR A 324 20.53 -25.46 3.05
C THR A 324 19.75 -24.36 2.36
N CYS A 325 19.81 -23.14 2.90
CA CYS A 325 19.13 -21.97 2.35
C CYS A 325 19.88 -21.26 1.21
N LYS A 326 21.08 -21.73 0.84
CA LYS A 326 21.88 -21.14 -0.24
C LYS A 326 21.23 -21.22 -1.63
N SER A 327 20.24 -22.08 -1.81
CA SER A 327 19.45 -22.15 -3.05
C SER A 327 18.53 -20.93 -3.24
N LEU A 328 18.20 -20.22 -2.17
CA LEU A 328 17.40 -18.99 -2.21
C LEU A 328 18.31 -17.79 -2.51
N THR A 329 18.00 -17.04 -3.54
CA THR A 329 18.70 -15.79 -3.86
C THR A 329 17.92 -14.61 -3.34
N LEU A 330 18.50 -13.81 -2.45
CA LEU A 330 17.87 -12.56 -1.99
C LEU A 330 17.78 -11.56 -3.14
N VAL A 331 16.53 -11.11 -3.42
CA VAL A 331 16.24 -10.09 -4.45
C VAL A 331 16.05 -8.72 -3.82
N SER A 332 15.58 -8.67 -2.58
CA SER A 332 15.44 -7.42 -1.85
C SER A 332 16.79 -6.79 -1.51
N PRO A 333 16.87 -5.45 -1.46
CA PRO A 333 18.09 -4.79 -1.00
C PRO A 333 18.50 -5.28 0.40
N ARG A 334 19.77 -5.61 0.54
CA ARG A 334 20.33 -6.05 1.83
C ARG A 334 20.38 -4.91 2.85
N GLU A 335 20.69 -3.70 2.38
CA GLU A 335 20.76 -2.51 3.19
C GLU A 335 19.37 -2.14 3.75
N PRO A 336 19.19 -2.06 5.09
CA PRO A 336 17.90 -1.78 5.72
C PRO A 336 17.22 -0.50 5.24
N LYS A 337 17.98 0.56 4.97
CA LYS A 337 17.43 1.83 4.49
C LYS A 337 16.87 1.76 3.07
N GLN A 338 17.33 0.79 2.27
CA GLN A 338 16.92 0.62 0.88
C GLN A 338 15.79 -0.38 0.67
N ARG A 339 15.25 -0.98 1.74
CA ARG A 339 14.13 -1.93 1.63
C ARG A 339 12.93 -1.53 2.48
N GLY A 340 11.73 -1.87 2.01
CA GLY A 340 10.49 -1.73 2.75
C GLY A 340 10.29 -2.81 3.82
N ALA A 341 9.04 -3.03 4.20
CA ALA A 341 8.65 -4.04 5.20
C ALA A 341 8.44 -5.43 4.58
N GLN A 342 9.19 -5.77 3.53
CA GLN A 342 9.14 -7.10 2.88
C GLN A 342 10.53 -7.58 2.48
N LEU A 343 10.66 -8.91 2.37
CA LEU A 343 11.78 -9.60 1.72
C LEU A 343 11.26 -10.44 0.57
N SER A 344 12.04 -10.50 -0.49
CA SER A 344 11.77 -11.32 -1.67
C SER A 344 12.98 -12.18 -1.99
N PHE A 345 12.72 -13.45 -2.25
CA PHE A 345 13.75 -14.42 -2.63
C PHE A 345 13.36 -15.08 -3.95
N SER A 346 14.32 -15.24 -4.86
CA SER A 346 14.13 -16.03 -6.07
C SER A 346 14.58 -17.47 -5.88
N HIS A 347 13.84 -18.40 -6.49
CA HIS A 347 14.15 -19.82 -6.58
C HIS A 347 13.42 -20.43 -7.79
N SER A 348 14.02 -21.40 -8.50
CA SER A 348 13.37 -22.11 -9.61
C SER A 348 12.03 -22.75 -9.20
N ASP A 349 11.95 -23.25 -7.98
CA ASP A 349 10.78 -23.87 -7.38
C ASP A 349 10.07 -22.96 -6.37
N ALA A 350 10.11 -21.63 -6.56
CA ALA A 350 9.52 -20.66 -5.62
C ALA A 350 8.04 -20.93 -5.33
N PHE A 351 7.23 -21.30 -6.36
CA PHE A 351 5.83 -21.62 -6.17
C PHE A 351 5.63 -22.87 -5.29
N PRO A 352 6.21 -24.05 -5.58
CA PRO A 352 6.14 -25.22 -4.70
C PRO A 352 6.63 -24.97 -3.28
N ILE A 353 7.69 -24.19 -3.09
CA ILE A 353 8.21 -23.84 -1.76
C ILE A 353 7.17 -22.99 -1.02
N SER A 354 6.56 -22.00 -1.67
CA SER A 354 5.53 -21.17 -1.05
C SER A 354 4.31 -22.02 -0.63
N GLN A 355 3.88 -22.98 -1.45
CA GLN A 355 2.78 -23.89 -1.12
C GLN A 355 3.13 -24.82 0.07
N ALA A 356 4.36 -25.32 0.13
CA ALA A 356 4.83 -26.15 1.24
C ALA A 356 4.91 -25.34 2.55
N LEU A 357 5.30 -24.07 2.50
CA LEU A 357 5.27 -23.14 3.64
C LEU A 357 3.83 -22.91 4.13
N ILE A 358 2.91 -22.63 3.21
CA ILE A 358 1.49 -22.41 3.52
C ILE A 358 0.89 -23.65 4.18
N GLU A 359 1.15 -24.85 3.66
CA GLU A 359 0.70 -26.11 4.29
C GLU A 359 1.28 -26.30 5.69
N ALA A 360 2.49 -25.81 5.93
CA ALA A 360 3.16 -25.88 7.23
C ALA A 360 2.74 -24.73 8.18
N GLY A 361 1.74 -23.93 7.81
CA GLY A 361 1.22 -22.84 8.64
C GLY A 361 1.96 -21.50 8.50
N VAL A 362 2.93 -21.41 7.59
CA VAL A 362 3.64 -20.13 7.30
C VAL A 362 3.06 -19.51 6.03
N ILE A 363 2.18 -18.54 6.19
CA ILE A 363 1.49 -17.90 5.06
C ILE A 363 2.39 -16.86 4.43
N VAL A 364 2.81 -17.13 3.21
CA VAL A 364 3.65 -16.28 2.35
C VAL A 364 2.95 -16.06 1.01
N ASP A 365 3.59 -15.32 0.13
CA ASP A 365 3.06 -14.95 -1.16
C ASP A 365 4.05 -15.35 -2.28
N PHE A 366 3.54 -15.77 -3.43
CA PHE A 366 4.31 -16.06 -4.63
C PHE A 366 4.09 -14.99 -5.70
N ARG A 367 5.15 -14.55 -6.35
CA ARG A 367 5.07 -13.69 -7.55
C ARG A 367 5.84 -14.32 -8.69
N ALA A 368 5.12 -14.54 -9.79
CA ALA A 368 5.71 -15.09 -11.01
C ALA A 368 6.86 -14.19 -11.52
N PRO A 369 7.89 -14.77 -12.14
CA PRO A 369 8.00 -16.21 -12.42
C PRO A 369 8.50 -17.04 -11.23
N ASP A 370 9.25 -16.46 -10.27
CA ASP A 370 10.17 -17.20 -9.40
C ASP A 370 10.36 -16.59 -8.00
N LEU A 371 9.47 -15.68 -7.54
CA LEU A 371 9.65 -14.97 -6.26
C LEU A 371 8.75 -15.50 -5.15
N ILE A 372 9.36 -15.76 -3.99
CA ILE A 372 8.69 -15.89 -2.70
C ILE A 372 8.79 -14.55 -1.99
N ARG A 373 7.66 -13.98 -1.55
CA ARG A 373 7.64 -12.73 -0.79
C ARG A 373 7.16 -12.98 0.63
N LEU A 374 7.79 -12.27 1.56
CA LEU A 374 7.47 -12.30 2.98
C LEU A 374 7.28 -10.85 3.46
N GLY A 375 6.14 -10.56 4.08
CA GLY A 375 5.81 -9.25 4.63
C GLY A 375 5.98 -9.23 6.14
N PHE A 376 6.73 -8.27 6.64
CA PHE A 376 7.07 -8.12 8.06
C PHE A 376 6.24 -7.00 8.69
N SER A 377 4.98 -7.30 9.01
CA SER A 377 4.09 -6.34 9.66
C SER A 377 4.51 -6.09 11.11
N PRO A 378 4.75 -4.83 11.51
CA PRO A 378 5.20 -4.50 12.86
C PRO A 378 4.12 -4.68 13.92
N LEU A 379 2.83 -4.68 13.56
CA LEU A 379 1.73 -4.67 14.53
C LEU A 379 1.40 -6.05 15.12
N PHE A 380 1.64 -7.13 14.38
CA PHE A 380 1.17 -8.45 14.81
C PHE A 380 2.23 -9.56 14.80
N LEU A 381 3.35 -9.39 14.08
CA LEU A 381 4.41 -10.40 14.08
C LEU A 381 5.28 -10.28 15.33
N SER A 382 5.67 -11.45 15.90
CA SER A 382 6.68 -11.58 16.94
C SER A 382 8.01 -12.03 16.37
N PHE A 383 9.08 -11.85 17.13
CA PHE A 383 10.41 -12.37 16.78
C PHE A 383 10.46 -13.89 16.83
N ASP A 384 9.72 -14.52 17.75
CA ASP A 384 9.56 -15.97 17.81
C ASP A 384 8.92 -16.53 16.53
N GLU A 385 7.86 -15.90 16.02
CA GLU A 385 7.24 -16.31 14.75
C GLU A 385 8.20 -16.21 13.57
N VAL A 386 9.03 -15.17 13.52
CA VAL A 386 10.08 -15.04 12.51
C VAL A 386 11.09 -16.19 12.61
N ALA A 387 11.57 -16.50 13.81
CA ALA A 387 12.52 -17.58 14.01
C ALA A 387 11.93 -18.95 13.63
N ARG A 388 10.70 -19.24 14.05
CA ARG A 388 9.98 -20.47 13.68
C ARG A 388 9.76 -20.57 12.18
N SER A 389 9.44 -19.47 11.51
CA SER A 389 9.25 -19.46 10.06
C SER A 389 10.53 -19.82 9.30
N VAL A 390 11.69 -19.36 9.77
CA VAL A 390 13.00 -19.75 9.21
C VAL A 390 13.28 -21.22 9.47
N ALA A 391 13.00 -21.74 10.67
CA ALA A 391 13.20 -23.17 10.99
C ALA A 391 12.34 -24.07 10.08
N ILE A 392 11.07 -23.70 9.86
CA ILE A 392 10.16 -24.43 8.95
C ILE A 392 10.67 -24.37 7.50
N LEU A 393 11.12 -23.20 7.02
CA LEU A 393 11.67 -23.04 5.68
C LEU A 393 12.91 -23.91 5.48
N ARG A 394 13.83 -23.92 6.46
CA ARG A 394 15.02 -24.80 6.46
C ARG A 394 14.65 -26.29 6.36
N GLN A 395 13.67 -26.73 7.14
CA GLN A 395 13.20 -28.10 7.11
C GLN A 395 12.62 -28.45 5.73
N ILE A 396 11.76 -27.61 5.16
CA ILE A 396 11.17 -27.82 3.83
C ILE A 396 12.25 -27.96 2.76
N LEU A 397 13.28 -27.10 2.80
CA LEU A 397 14.38 -27.12 1.82
C LEU A 397 15.27 -28.36 2.01
N SER A 398 15.68 -28.71 3.25
CA SER A 398 16.55 -29.85 3.54
C SER A 398 15.91 -31.19 3.23
N GLU A 399 14.63 -31.35 3.52
CA GLU A 399 13.87 -32.57 3.22
C GLU A 399 13.44 -32.67 1.76
N GLY A 400 13.50 -31.56 1.00
CA GLY A 400 13.00 -31.48 -0.36
C GLY A 400 11.47 -31.65 -0.45
N ARG A 401 10.76 -31.36 0.64
CA ARG A 401 9.31 -31.57 0.79
C ARG A 401 8.50 -30.87 -0.31
N PHE A 402 8.95 -29.69 -0.74
CA PHE A 402 8.30 -28.91 -1.81
C PHE A 402 8.26 -29.61 -3.17
N ARG A 403 9.06 -30.68 -3.37
CA ARG A 403 9.11 -31.43 -4.64
C ARG A 403 7.94 -32.41 -4.85
N HIS A 404 7.06 -32.57 -3.86
CA HIS A 404 5.86 -33.35 -4.03
C HIS A 404 4.91 -32.71 -5.05
N GLU A 405 4.37 -33.50 -5.97
CA GLU A 405 3.55 -33.05 -7.09
C GLU A 405 2.38 -32.16 -6.67
N ARG A 406 1.77 -32.40 -5.51
CA ARG A 406 0.65 -31.61 -4.97
C ARG A 406 0.96 -30.12 -4.81
N PHE A 407 2.24 -29.75 -4.58
CA PHE A 407 2.67 -28.36 -4.45
C PHE A 407 2.89 -27.66 -5.79
N SER A 408 2.83 -28.35 -6.90
CA SER A 408 2.99 -27.81 -8.25
C SER A 408 1.65 -27.39 -8.89
N VAL A 409 0.53 -27.72 -8.27
CA VAL A 409 -0.82 -27.39 -8.77
C VAL A 409 -1.13 -25.92 -8.48
N ARG A 410 -1.28 -25.12 -9.54
CA ARG A 410 -1.59 -23.68 -9.43
C ARG A 410 -3.09 -23.43 -9.31
N ALA A 411 -3.50 -22.70 -8.26
CA ALA A 411 -4.81 -22.07 -8.18
C ALA A 411 -4.81 -20.72 -8.91
N LYS A 412 -5.98 -20.05 -9.00
CA LYS A 412 -6.08 -18.70 -9.62
C LYS A 412 -5.38 -17.61 -8.80
N VAL A 413 -5.30 -17.79 -7.49
CA VAL A 413 -4.65 -16.89 -6.55
C VAL A 413 -3.80 -17.74 -5.61
N THR A 414 -2.67 -17.21 -5.15
CA THR A 414 -1.78 -17.89 -4.18
C THR A 414 -2.43 -18.08 -2.84
#